data_59a44ab7103d13c34c72f96a4c829c6d
#
_entry.id   59a44ab7103d13c34c72f96a4c829c6d
#
_cell.length_a   1.000
_cell.length_b   1.000
_cell.length_c   1.000
_cell.angle_alpha   90.00
_cell.angle_beta   90.00
_cell.angle_gamma   90.00
#
_symmetry.space_group_name_H-M   'P 1'
#
loop_
_entity.id
_entity.type
_entity.pdbx_description
1 polymer ?
#
loop_
_entity_poly.entity_id
_entity_poly.type
_entity_poly.pdbx_seq_one_letter_code
_entity_poly.pdbx_strand_id
1 'polypeptide(L)'
;MFVVTAGAGADCLKDKFEEEGDTYNSMLLQTLTDRLAEATAEYLHEKVRKEYWGYAKDESLSIPDLYKVKYQGIRPAIGYPSLPDQLLNFTLDGLLDMSRIGVSLTENGAMYPTASVSGIYIAHPSSQYFMIGSIDEEQMRD
;
A
#
# COMPACT_ATOMS: atom_id res chain seq x y z
N MET A 1 1.53 10.49 -4.01
CA MET A 1 0.91 9.21 -4.40
C MET A 1 2.01 8.17 -4.53
N PHE A 2 1.68 6.91 -4.35
CA PHE A 2 2.64 5.81 -4.50
C PHE A 2 1.94 4.53 -4.96
N VAL A 3 2.72 3.67 -5.56
CA VAL A 3 2.43 2.26 -5.77
C VAL A 3 3.72 1.47 -5.62
N VAL A 4 3.66 0.34 -4.93
CA VAL A 4 4.77 -0.60 -4.74
C VAL A 4 4.27 -2.02 -4.92
N THR A 5 5.15 -2.91 -5.33
CA THR A 5 4.85 -4.34 -5.43
C THR A 5 6.03 -5.18 -4.97
N ALA A 6 5.75 -6.29 -4.34
CA ALA A 6 6.70 -7.36 -4.04
C ALA A 6 6.29 -8.69 -4.73
N GLY A 7 5.27 -8.62 -5.59
CA GLY A 7 4.74 -9.81 -6.27
C GLY A 7 5.45 -10.19 -7.57
N ALA A 8 6.40 -9.38 -8.04
CA ALA A 8 7.09 -9.67 -9.31
C ALA A 8 7.78 -11.05 -9.27
N GLY A 9 7.29 -11.99 -10.11
CA GLY A 9 7.78 -13.36 -10.16
C GLY A 9 7.31 -14.29 -9.05
N ALA A 10 6.62 -13.80 -8.03
CA ALA A 10 6.09 -14.63 -6.96
C ALA A 10 4.96 -15.55 -7.43
N ASP A 11 4.16 -15.07 -8.39
CA ASP A 11 3.03 -15.85 -8.93
C ASP A 11 3.52 -17.16 -9.58
N CYS A 12 4.58 -17.13 -10.38
CA CYS A 12 5.15 -18.34 -10.99
C CYS A 12 5.62 -19.36 -9.95
N LEU A 13 6.15 -18.89 -8.82
CA LEU A 13 6.57 -19.77 -7.74
C LEU A 13 5.37 -20.32 -6.96
N LYS A 14 4.36 -19.50 -6.79
CA LYS A 14 3.09 -19.88 -6.17
C LYS A 14 2.40 -20.98 -6.99
N ASP A 15 2.24 -20.76 -8.30
CA ASP A 15 1.66 -21.74 -9.22
C ASP A 15 2.37 -23.09 -9.15
N LYS A 16 3.72 -23.08 -9.08
CA LYS A 16 4.50 -24.30 -8.90
C LYS A 16 4.18 -25.03 -7.61
N PHE A 17 4.08 -24.32 -6.48
CA PHE A 17 3.70 -24.95 -5.21
C PHE A 17 2.27 -25.52 -5.26
N GLU A 18 1.36 -24.84 -5.95
CA GLU A 18 -0.02 -25.30 -6.13
C GLU A 18 -0.08 -26.57 -7.01
N GLU A 19 0.69 -26.62 -8.10
CA GLU A 19 0.82 -27.80 -8.96
C GLU A 19 1.41 -29.02 -8.21
N GLU A 20 2.36 -28.78 -7.30
CA GLU A 20 2.97 -29.79 -6.44
C GLU A 20 2.05 -30.19 -5.25
N GLY A 21 0.92 -29.49 -5.06
CA GLY A 21 0.02 -29.68 -3.92
C GLY A 21 0.57 -29.16 -2.60
N ASP A 22 1.62 -28.32 -2.65
CA ASP A 22 2.26 -27.73 -1.48
C ASP A 22 1.57 -26.43 -1.05
N THR A 23 0.38 -26.60 -0.48
CA THR A 23 -0.44 -25.49 0.00
C THR A 23 0.27 -24.67 1.10
N TYR A 24 1.09 -25.31 1.93
CA TYR A 24 1.80 -24.63 3.01
C TYR A 24 2.80 -23.61 2.47
N ASN A 25 3.65 -24.01 1.53
CA ASN A 25 4.63 -23.10 0.96
C ASN A 25 3.96 -22.02 0.07
N SER A 26 2.87 -22.33 -0.62
CA SER A 26 2.06 -21.34 -1.34
C SER A 26 1.55 -20.24 -0.40
N MET A 27 0.93 -20.60 0.74
CA MET A 27 0.45 -19.64 1.73
C MET A 27 1.59 -18.87 2.42
N LEU A 28 2.71 -19.52 2.69
CA LEU A 28 3.90 -18.87 3.28
C LEU A 28 4.46 -17.82 2.32
N LEU A 29 4.60 -18.16 1.04
CA LEU A 29 5.06 -17.24 0.01
C LEU A 29 4.15 -16.02 -0.09
N GLN A 30 2.82 -16.22 -0.14
CA GLN A 30 1.85 -15.12 -0.16
C GLN A 30 2.04 -14.20 1.05
N THR A 31 2.11 -14.77 2.25
CA THR A 31 2.29 -13.99 3.49
C THR A 31 3.60 -13.19 3.47
N LEU A 32 4.69 -13.79 3.01
CA LEU A 32 5.99 -13.11 2.94
C LEU A 32 5.99 -11.96 1.92
N THR A 33 5.40 -12.17 0.75
CA THR A 33 5.33 -11.13 -0.29
C THR A 33 4.43 -9.96 0.13
N ASP A 34 3.31 -10.23 0.80
CA ASP A 34 2.44 -9.18 1.36
C ASP A 34 3.18 -8.35 2.41
N ARG A 35 3.91 -9.00 3.33
CA ARG A 35 4.74 -8.29 4.33
C ARG A 35 5.87 -7.49 3.70
N LEU A 36 6.45 -8.00 2.63
CA LEU A 36 7.51 -7.29 1.89
C LEU A 36 6.97 -6.07 1.16
N ALA A 37 5.78 -6.15 0.57
CA ALA A 37 5.11 -5.01 -0.05
C ALA A 37 4.83 -3.90 0.98
N GLU A 38 4.30 -4.24 2.16
CA GLU A 38 4.08 -3.29 3.25
C GLU A 38 5.39 -2.66 3.76
N ALA A 39 6.43 -3.47 3.95
CA ALA A 39 7.75 -2.96 4.36
C ALA A 39 8.35 -2.02 3.30
N THR A 40 8.15 -2.31 2.02
CA THR A 40 8.58 -1.46 0.90
C THR A 40 7.82 -0.14 0.91
N ALA A 41 6.51 -0.16 1.16
CA ALA A 41 5.69 1.04 1.29
C ALA A 41 6.14 1.92 2.47
N GLU A 42 6.50 1.31 3.61
CA GLU A 42 7.05 2.05 4.77
C GLU A 42 8.41 2.67 4.47
N TYR A 43 9.31 1.91 3.86
CA TYR A 43 10.62 2.40 3.43
C TYR A 43 10.50 3.56 2.43
N LEU A 44 9.62 3.42 1.44
CA LEU A 44 9.37 4.49 0.48
C LEU A 44 8.80 5.75 1.16
N HIS A 45 7.93 5.57 2.15
CA HIS A 45 7.39 6.69 2.92
C HIS A 45 8.49 7.43 3.71
N GLU A 46 9.44 6.69 4.32
CA GLU A 46 10.60 7.31 4.94
C GLU A 46 11.41 8.14 3.93
N LYS A 47 11.67 7.59 2.74
CA LYS A 47 12.36 8.31 1.67
C LYS A 47 11.61 9.57 1.23
N VAL A 48 10.29 9.50 1.15
CA VAL A 48 9.44 10.66 0.83
C VAL A 48 9.57 11.72 1.92
N ARG A 49 9.48 11.36 3.19
CA ARG A 49 9.59 12.29 4.32
C ARG A 49 10.94 12.98 4.38
N LYS A 50 12.01 12.21 4.17
CA LYS A 50 13.39 12.70 4.38
C LYS A 50 14.04 13.29 3.14
N GLU A 51 13.77 12.72 1.96
CA GLU A 51 14.53 13.01 0.74
C GLU A 51 13.67 13.59 -0.39
N TYR A 52 12.65 12.85 -0.88
CA TYR A 52 11.95 13.21 -2.10
C TYR A 52 11.03 14.42 -1.94
N TRP A 53 10.27 14.47 -0.88
CA TRP A 53 9.50 15.65 -0.50
C TRP A 53 10.22 16.47 0.57
N GLY A 54 10.89 15.79 1.50
CA GLY A 54 11.83 16.42 2.44
C GLY A 54 11.19 17.26 3.53
N TYR A 55 9.97 16.98 3.94
CA TYR A 55 9.28 17.73 5.00
C TYR A 55 9.68 17.32 6.42
N ALA A 56 10.45 16.23 6.56
CA ALA A 56 10.99 15.75 7.83
C ALA A 56 12.44 15.26 7.68
N LYS A 57 13.33 16.12 7.15
CA LYS A 57 14.72 15.78 6.80
C LYS A 57 15.55 15.26 7.98
N ASP A 58 15.31 15.79 9.16
CA ASP A 58 16.06 15.46 10.38
C ASP A 58 15.41 14.31 11.18
N GLU A 59 14.39 13.65 10.61
CA GLU A 59 13.72 12.53 11.26
C GLU A 59 14.70 11.38 11.55
N SER A 60 14.73 10.95 12.80
CA SER A 60 15.51 9.80 13.26
C SER A 60 14.63 8.95 14.17
N LEU A 61 13.91 8.00 13.58
CA LEU A 61 12.96 7.14 14.28
C LEU A 61 13.50 5.71 14.37
N SER A 62 13.30 5.10 15.54
CA SER A 62 13.52 3.68 15.72
C SER A 62 12.37 2.85 15.12
N ILE A 63 12.61 1.56 14.86
CA ILE A 63 11.54 0.64 14.39
C ILE A 63 10.32 0.66 15.33
N PRO A 64 10.45 0.62 16.67
CA PRO A 64 9.33 0.78 17.58
C PRO A 64 8.58 2.11 17.45
N ASP A 65 9.25 3.20 17.04
CA ASP A 65 8.60 4.49 16.83
C ASP A 65 7.83 4.51 15.51
N LEU A 66 8.33 3.84 14.47
CA LEU A 66 7.59 3.64 13.21
C LEU A 66 6.28 2.88 13.43
N TYR A 67 6.32 1.80 14.21
CA TYR A 67 5.09 1.06 14.58
C TYR A 67 4.08 1.90 15.37
N LYS A 68 4.55 2.91 16.10
CA LYS A 68 3.69 3.85 16.84
C LYS A 68 3.28 5.07 16.01
N VAL A 69 3.61 5.07 14.72
CA VAL A 69 3.26 6.16 13.77
C VAL A 69 3.74 7.53 14.31
N LYS A 70 4.96 7.62 14.83
CA LYS A 70 5.51 8.86 15.38
C LYS A 70 6.06 9.82 14.32
N TYR A 71 6.04 9.45 13.07
CA TYR A 71 6.43 10.33 11.97
C TYR A 71 5.35 11.37 11.66
N GLN A 72 5.77 12.47 11.05
CA GLN A 72 4.84 13.48 10.54
C GLN A 72 4.14 13.00 9.28
N GLY A 73 2.86 13.28 9.19
CA GLY A 73 2.04 12.90 8.02
C GLY A 73 1.50 11.48 8.11
N ILE A 74 0.79 11.07 7.07
CA ILE A 74 0.25 9.73 6.92
C ILE A 74 0.35 9.25 5.47
N ARG A 75 0.27 7.94 5.26
CA ARG A 75 0.19 7.30 3.95
C ARG A 75 -1.04 6.37 3.84
N PRO A 76 -2.25 6.90 3.82
CA PRO A 76 -3.42 6.04 3.67
C PRO A 76 -3.33 5.23 2.39
N ALA A 77 -3.46 3.91 2.53
CA ALA A 77 -3.47 2.98 1.42
C ALA A 77 -4.89 2.77 0.90
N ILE A 78 -5.04 2.63 -0.42
CA ILE A 78 -6.33 2.37 -1.06
C ILE A 78 -6.81 0.97 -0.67
N GLY A 79 -8.11 0.84 -0.38
CA GLY A 79 -8.74 -0.39 0.11
C GLY A 79 -8.67 -0.57 1.63
N TYR A 80 -8.01 0.34 2.37
CA TYR A 80 -7.93 0.33 3.83
C TYR A 80 -8.97 1.26 4.46
N PRO A 81 -9.25 1.13 5.76
CA PRO A 81 -10.34 1.88 6.41
C PRO A 81 -10.29 3.40 6.26
N SER A 82 -9.09 3.99 6.07
CA SER A 82 -8.94 5.43 5.85
C SER A 82 -9.18 5.86 4.39
N LEU A 83 -9.21 4.93 3.45
CA LEU A 83 -9.37 5.18 2.02
C LEU A 83 -9.96 3.93 1.33
N PRO A 84 -11.23 3.57 1.64
CA PRO A 84 -11.80 2.25 1.34
C PRO A 84 -12.14 2.01 -0.13
N ASP A 85 -12.28 3.07 -0.94
CA ASP A 85 -12.69 2.95 -2.34
C ASP A 85 -11.55 2.46 -3.22
N GLN A 86 -11.61 1.20 -3.64
CA GLN A 86 -10.63 0.59 -4.55
C GLN A 86 -10.63 1.18 -5.96
N LEU A 87 -11.73 1.80 -6.38
CA LEU A 87 -11.82 2.40 -7.72
C LEU A 87 -10.85 3.59 -7.89
N LEU A 88 -10.39 4.18 -6.79
CA LEU A 88 -9.33 5.19 -6.80
C LEU A 88 -8.03 4.69 -7.43
N ASN A 89 -7.79 3.38 -7.48
CA ASN A 89 -6.64 2.81 -8.17
C ASN A 89 -6.61 3.16 -9.66
N PHE A 90 -7.76 3.28 -10.33
CA PHE A 90 -7.79 3.72 -11.72
C PHE A 90 -7.31 5.16 -11.90
N THR A 91 -7.65 6.03 -10.94
CA THR A 91 -7.13 7.41 -10.93
C THR A 91 -5.62 7.44 -10.69
N LEU A 92 -5.13 6.62 -9.76
CA LEU A 92 -3.69 6.50 -9.50
C LEU A 92 -2.94 5.95 -10.71
N ASP A 93 -3.47 4.93 -11.36
CA ASP A 93 -2.88 4.33 -12.56
C ASP A 93 -2.75 5.36 -13.69
N GLY A 94 -3.80 6.14 -13.93
CA GLY A 94 -3.77 7.24 -14.91
C GLY A 94 -2.71 8.31 -14.63
N LEU A 95 -2.26 8.44 -13.38
CA LEU A 95 -1.25 9.43 -12.96
C LEU A 95 0.16 8.85 -12.84
N LEU A 96 0.31 7.59 -12.45
CA LEU A 96 1.60 6.96 -12.13
C LEU A 96 2.05 5.97 -13.20
N ASP A 97 1.14 5.45 -14.04
CA ASP A 97 1.38 4.35 -14.97
C ASP A 97 1.95 3.11 -14.24
N MET A 98 1.08 2.41 -13.54
CA MET A 98 1.45 1.25 -12.71
C MET A 98 2.07 0.12 -13.52
N SER A 99 1.79 0.07 -14.84
CA SER A 99 2.36 -0.92 -15.75
C SER A 99 3.89 -0.88 -15.80
N ARG A 100 4.49 0.28 -15.52
CA ARG A 100 5.95 0.48 -15.48
C ARG A 100 6.67 -0.36 -14.43
N ILE A 101 5.94 -0.77 -13.40
CA ILE A 101 6.46 -1.67 -12.35
C ILE A 101 5.79 -3.05 -12.39
N GLY A 102 5.08 -3.37 -13.50
CA GLY A 102 4.44 -4.66 -13.70
C GLY A 102 3.15 -4.85 -12.90
N VAL A 103 2.51 -3.76 -12.44
CA VAL A 103 1.21 -3.82 -11.77
C VAL A 103 0.11 -3.51 -12.78
N SER A 104 -0.94 -4.32 -12.76
CA SER A 104 -2.18 -4.13 -13.53
C SER A 104 -3.39 -4.10 -12.60
N LEU A 105 -4.52 -3.61 -13.10
CA LEU A 105 -5.77 -3.52 -12.35
C LEU A 105 -6.80 -4.48 -12.93
N THR A 106 -7.55 -5.11 -12.02
CA THR A 106 -8.77 -5.85 -12.38
C THR A 106 -9.93 -4.88 -12.64
N GLU A 107 -11.04 -5.37 -13.18
CA GLU A 107 -12.26 -4.57 -13.40
C GLU A 107 -12.79 -3.85 -12.15
N ASN A 108 -12.51 -4.42 -10.97
CA ASN A 108 -12.92 -3.86 -9.68
C ASN A 108 -11.82 -2.99 -9.01
N GLY A 109 -10.75 -2.67 -9.73
CA GLY A 109 -9.65 -1.86 -9.22
C GLY A 109 -8.70 -2.57 -8.25
N ALA A 110 -8.76 -3.91 -8.15
CA ALA A 110 -7.77 -4.65 -7.39
C ALA A 110 -6.46 -4.77 -8.18
N MET A 111 -5.34 -4.71 -7.49
CA MET A 111 -4.02 -4.79 -8.11
C MET A 111 -3.57 -6.24 -8.33
N TYR A 112 -2.89 -6.46 -9.45
CA TYR A 112 -2.15 -7.68 -9.76
C TYR A 112 -0.71 -7.33 -10.15
N PRO A 113 0.33 -7.95 -9.53
CA PRO A 113 0.28 -8.99 -8.49
C PRO A 113 -0.42 -8.53 -7.20
N THR A 114 -1.00 -9.48 -6.45
CA THR A 114 -1.76 -9.20 -5.21
C THR A 114 -0.90 -8.58 -4.11
N ALA A 115 0.38 -8.96 -4.02
CA ALA A 115 1.34 -8.37 -3.11
C ALA A 115 1.77 -6.96 -3.57
N SER A 116 0.81 -6.07 -3.67
CA SER A 116 0.99 -4.67 -4.10
C SER A 116 0.24 -3.73 -3.15
N VAL A 117 0.79 -2.54 -2.94
CA VAL A 117 0.19 -1.49 -2.09
C VAL A 117 0.23 -0.17 -2.85
N SER A 118 -0.90 0.53 -2.86
CA SER A 118 -1.05 1.86 -3.46
C SER A 118 -1.67 2.83 -2.46
N GLY A 119 -1.46 4.12 -2.66
CA GLY A 119 -2.04 5.13 -1.78
C GLY A 119 -1.56 6.54 -2.04
N ILE A 120 -1.86 7.39 -1.09
CA ILE A 120 -1.49 8.81 -1.13
C ILE A 120 -0.64 9.19 0.08
N TYR A 121 0.16 10.26 -0.04
CA TYR A 121 0.87 10.87 1.06
C TYR A 121 0.20 12.17 1.48
N ILE A 122 0.02 12.35 2.77
CA ILE A 122 -0.48 13.59 3.37
C ILE A 122 0.55 14.06 4.39
N ALA A 123 1.23 15.19 4.11
CA ALA A 123 2.37 15.68 4.91
C ALA A 123 1.97 16.60 6.07
N HIS A 124 0.66 16.85 6.27
CA HIS A 124 0.21 17.79 7.30
C HIS A 124 0.58 17.29 8.71
N PRO A 125 1.15 18.15 9.60
CA PRO A 125 1.62 17.71 10.91
C PRO A 125 0.51 17.19 11.85
N SER A 126 -0.74 17.61 11.64
CA SER A 126 -1.89 17.15 12.43
C SER A 126 -2.66 15.99 11.76
N SER A 127 -2.16 15.45 10.64
CA SER A 127 -2.84 14.31 10.01
C SER A 127 -2.68 13.05 10.86
N GLN A 128 -3.77 12.30 11.00
CA GLN A 128 -3.82 11.05 11.74
C GLN A 128 -4.60 10.02 10.95
N TYR A 129 -4.26 8.75 11.12
CA TYR A 129 -5.09 7.67 10.58
C TYR A 129 -6.44 7.64 11.30
N PHE A 130 -7.49 7.46 10.53
CA PHE A 130 -8.85 7.35 11.02
C PHE A 130 -9.56 6.17 10.37
N MET A 131 -10.62 5.72 10.98
CA MET A 131 -11.51 4.72 10.39
C MET A 131 -12.79 5.43 9.96
N ILE A 132 -13.17 5.25 8.71
CA ILE A 132 -14.48 5.65 8.25
C ILE A 132 -15.46 4.66 8.87
N GLY A 133 -16.34 5.16 9.76
CA GLY A 133 -17.43 4.36 10.33
C GLY A 133 -18.53 4.07 9.30
N SER A 134 -19.70 3.63 9.77
CA SER A 134 -20.87 3.51 8.89
C SER A 134 -21.26 4.91 8.38
N ILE A 135 -21.27 5.04 7.05
CA ILE A 135 -21.76 6.26 6.39
C ILE A 135 -23.27 6.22 6.44
N ASP A 136 -23.91 7.25 6.98
CA ASP A 136 -25.36 7.37 7.00
C ASP A 136 -25.90 8.08 5.73
N GLU A 137 -27.23 8.06 5.55
CA GLU A 137 -27.87 8.64 4.37
C GLU A 137 -27.69 10.16 4.25
N GLU A 138 -27.45 10.89 5.35
CA GLU A 138 -27.19 12.34 5.32
C GLU A 138 -25.80 12.63 4.76
N GLN A 139 -24.80 11.83 5.14
CA GLN A 139 -23.42 11.96 4.66
C GLN A 139 -23.26 11.61 3.17
N MET A 140 -24.21 10.89 2.57
CA MET A 140 -24.20 10.58 1.13
C MET A 140 -24.83 11.67 0.26
N ARG A 141 -25.38 12.73 0.85
CA ARG A 141 -26.09 13.80 0.10
C ARG A 141 -25.26 15.06 -0.12
N ASP A 142 -24.11 15.16 0.50
CA ASP A 142 -23.14 16.25 0.35
C ASP A 142 -22.03 15.86 -0.64
#